data_32de906b7da158b5feb734fa101beba5
#
_entry.id   32de906b7da158b5feb734fa101beba5
#
_cell.length_a   1.000
_cell.length_b   1.000
_cell.length_c   1.000
_cell.angle_alpha   90.00
_cell.angle_beta   90.00
_cell.angle_gamma   90.00
#
_symmetry.space_group_name_H-M   'P 1'
#
loop_
_entity.id
_entity.type
_entity.pdbx_description
1 polymer ?
#
loop_
_entity_poly.entity_id
_entity_poly.type
_entity_poly.pdbx_seq_one_letter_code
_entity_poly.pdbx_strand_id
1 'polypeptide(L)'
;MESSSLRFNPPREWQGAFNYNIHFFGLIDLIKDIRVKFELDDISQRGSGFNKLSKFYRKPRKMIEIGSYKGESTLLFASSGIFDEIHCIDPHDGYEEANDILGNDWNNVYSEFKRNTAHFGDMITHHRDYSYNVVDRFNPQDFDFVYIDGSHNYDDVISDISNYGSKTNLIIGGHDYLTHDGVTQAVHDTFGTPDKHYSDGSWVSYKKRGKYYSL
;
A
#
# COMPACT_ATOMS: atom_id res chain seq x y z
N MET A 1 8.44 -29.92 11.40
CA MET A 1 8.42 -28.51 11.78
C MET A 1 7.21 -27.92 11.08
N GLU A 2 6.10 -27.81 11.84
CA GLU A 2 4.86 -27.26 11.32
C GLU A 2 5.04 -25.77 11.07
N SER A 3 4.78 -25.34 9.85
CA SER A 3 4.68 -23.93 9.51
C SER A 3 3.50 -23.36 10.32
N SER A 4 3.77 -22.49 11.28
CA SER A 4 2.74 -21.68 11.90
C SER A 4 2.16 -20.77 10.82
N SER A 5 1.08 -21.22 10.18
CA SER A 5 0.24 -20.38 9.35
C SER A 5 -0.33 -19.30 10.28
N LEU A 6 0.25 -18.11 10.23
CA LEU A 6 -0.34 -16.93 10.85
C LEU A 6 -1.72 -16.73 10.22
N ARG A 7 -2.74 -17.25 10.87
CA ARG A 7 -4.13 -16.94 10.52
C ARG A 7 -4.34 -15.47 10.88
N PHE A 8 -4.56 -14.65 9.88
CA PHE A 8 -5.14 -13.34 10.08
C PHE A 8 -6.53 -13.57 10.70
N ASN A 9 -6.68 -13.23 11.98
CA ASN A 9 -7.95 -13.24 12.68
C ASN A 9 -8.32 -11.76 12.89
N PRO A 10 -9.19 -11.18 12.05
CA PRO A 10 -9.67 -9.83 12.28
C PRO A 10 -10.40 -9.77 13.63
N PRO A 11 -10.34 -8.64 14.35
CA PRO A 11 -11.11 -8.44 15.57
C PRO A 11 -12.58 -8.80 15.37
N ARG A 12 -13.24 -9.34 16.40
CA ARG A 12 -14.64 -9.82 16.31
C ARG A 12 -15.61 -8.74 15.83
N GLU A 13 -15.37 -7.49 16.16
CA GLU A 13 -16.11 -6.31 15.73
C GLU A 13 -16.05 -6.06 14.21
N TRP A 14 -15.06 -6.62 13.52
CA TRP A 14 -14.88 -6.50 12.08
C TRP A 14 -15.58 -7.62 11.30
N GLN A 15 -15.95 -8.71 11.96
CA GLN A 15 -16.58 -9.86 11.30
C GLN A 15 -17.96 -9.54 10.69
N GLY A 16 -18.57 -8.42 11.05
CA GLY A 16 -19.83 -7.93 10.48
C GLY A 16 -19.67 -6.82 9.43
N ALA A 17 -18.52 -6.14 9.37
CA ALA A 17 -18.25 -5.04 8.44
C ALA A 17 -17.55 -5.52 7.15
N PHE A 18 -16.83 -6.63 7.21
CA PHE A 18 -16.27 -7.29 6.03
C PHE A 18 -17.28 -8.31 5.50
N ASN A 19 -18.12 -7.93 4.55
CA ASN A 19 -18.47 -8.86 3.51
C ASN A 19 -17.14 -9.22 2.86
N TYR A 20 -16.63 -10.42 3.13
CA TYR A 20 -15.41 -10.96 2.52
C TYR A 20 -15.62 -11.05 1.01
N ASN A 21 -15.57 -9.90 0.35
CA ASN A 21 -15.54 -9.82 -1.08
C ASN A 21 -14.22 -10.42 -1.54
N ILE A 22 -14.30 -11.26 -2.52
CA ILE A 22 -13.19 -11.88 -3.26
C ILE A 22 -12.07 -10.87 -3.61
N HIS A 23 -12.39 -9.58 -3.62
CA HIS A 23 -11.51 -8.46 -3.95
C HIS A 23 -10.29 -8.26 -3.03
N PHE A 24 -10.23 -8.84 -1.83
CA PHE A 24 -9.10 -8.61 -0.90
C PHE A 24 -8.14 -9.81 -0.73
N PHE A 25 -8.40 -10.93 -1.38
CA PHE A 25 -7.52 -12.10 -1.21
C PHE A 25 -6.12 -11.86 -1.77
N GLY A 26 -6.01 -11.17 -2.91
CA GLY A 26 -4.73 -10.84 -3.50
C GLY A 26 -3.96 -9.84 -2.66
N LEU A 27 -4.62 -8.80 -2.13
CA LEU A 27 -4.00 -7.84 -1.22
C LEU A 27 -3.46 -8.50 0.05
N ILE A 28 -4.20 -9.47 0.61
CA ILE A 28 -3.72 -10.25 1.77
C ILE A 28 -2.45 -11.04 1.41
N ASP A 29 -2.39 -11.63 0.23
CA ASP A 29 -1.21 -12.38 -0.21
C ASP A 29 -0.03 -11.42 -0.52
N LEU A 30 -0.30 -10.25 -1.08
CA LEU A 30 0.68 -9.19 -1.25
C LEU A 30 1.27 -8.78 0.13
N ILE A 31 0.44 -8.56 1.12
CA ILE A 31 0.88 -8.20 2.49
C ILE A 31 1.78 -9.30 3.09
N LYS A 32 1.46 -10.57 2.88
CA LYS A 32 2.32 -11.68 3.33
C LYS A 32 3.69 -11.66 2.64
N ASP A 33 3.73 -11.42 1.33
CA ASP A 33 4.97 -11.35 0.58
C ASP A 33 5.84 -10.16 1.00
N ILE A 34 5.22 -8.99 1.24
CA ILE A 34 5.91 -7.81 1.77
C ILE A 34 6.54 -8.13 3.14
N ARG A 35 5.83 -8.82 4.02
CA ARG A 35 6.37 -9.26 5.32
C ARG A 35 7.64 -10.08 5.15
N VAL A 36 7.60 -11.10 4.30
CA VAL A 36 8.77 -11.95 4.01
C VAL A 36 9.92 -11.12 3.46
N LYS A 37 9.62 -10.18 2.54
CA LYS A 37 10.64 -9.30 1.95
C LYS A 37 11.32 -8.43 3.01
N PHE A 38 10.57 -7.86 3.94
CA PHE A 38 11.11 -7.04 5.02
C PHE A 38 11.93 -7.87 6.02
N GLU A 39 11.50 -9.08 6.35
CA GLU A 39 12.27 -10.00 7.19
C GLU A 39 13.63 -10.34 6.56
N LEU A 40 13.65 -10.60 5.25
CA LEU A 40 14.88 -10.86 4.51
C LEU A 40 15.78 -9.62 4.46
N ASP A 41 15.20 -8.42 4.30
CA ASP A 41 15.95 -7.16 4.34
C ASP A 41 16.59 -6.94 5.72
N ASP A 42 15.83 -7.10 6.80
CA ASP A 42 16.33 -6.98 8.17
C ASP A 42 17.47 -7.98 8.44
N ILE A 43 17.36 -9.21 7.96
CA ILE A 43 18.43 -10.22 8.07
C ILE A 43 19.67 -9.78 7.30
N SER A 44 19.52 -9.28 6.08
CA SER A 44 20.64 -8.86 5.22
C SER A 44 21.42 -7.68 5.80
N GLN A 45 20.74 -6.77 6.50
CA GLN A 45 21.34 -5.58 7.11
C GLN A 45 22.10 -5.88 8.41
N ARG A 46 21.79 -6.99 9.09
CA ARG A 46 22.39 -7.34 10.38
C ARG A 46 23.84 -7.82 10.30
N GLY A 47 24.34 -8.19 9.10
CA GLY A 47 25.72 -8.66 8.91
C GLY A 47 26.09 -9.93 9.68
N SER A 48 27.37 -10.32 9.64
CA SER A 48 27.89 -11.54 10.30
C SER A 48 28.05 -11.45 11.83
N GLY A 49 27.77 -10.29 12.44
CA GLY A 49 27.86 -10.05 13.89
C GLY A 49 26.57 -10.32 14.67
N PHE A 50 25.85 -11.39 14.35
CA PHE A 50 24.54 -11.71 14.90
C PHE A 50 24.55 -11.94 16.42
N ASN A 51 24.11 -10.96 17.19
CA ASN A 51 23.89 -11.10 18.62
C ASN A 51 22.47 -11.64 18.86
N LYS A 52 22.29 -12.60 19.80
CA LYS A 52 20.97 -13.24 20.11
C LYS A 52 19.86 -12.21 20.39
N LEU A 53 20.20 -11.04 20.91
CA LEU A 53 19.26 -9.94 21.18
C LEU A 53 18.73 -9.25 19.92
N SER A 54 19.50 -9.27 18.81
CA SER A 54 19.08 -8.67 17.55
C SER A 54 17.97 -9.44 16.84
N LYS A 55 17.69 -10.67 17.27
CA LYS A 55 16.60 -11.51 16.73
C LYS A 55 15.21 -10.89 16.95
N PHE A 56 15.06 -10.02 17.93
CA PHE A 56 13.80 -9.36 18.25
C PHE A 56 13.71 -7.93 17.72
N TYR A 57 14.80 -7.41 17.11
CA TYR A 57 14.78 -6.07 16.57
C TYR A 57 14.21 -6.08 15.15
N ARG A 58 13.06 -5.45 14.99
CA ARG A 58 12.46 -5.10 13.71
C ARG A 58 12.69 -3.60 13.48
N LYS A 59 13.20 -3.23 12.30
CA LYS A 59 13.26 -1.82 11.90
C LYS A 59 11.83 -1.28 11.81
N PRO A 60 11.51 -0.09 12.35
CA PRO A 60 10.25 0.57 12.08
C PRO A 60 10.02 0.71 10.57
N ARG A 61 8.81 0.41 10.12
CA ARG A 61 8.42 0.43 8.70
C ARG A 61 7.36 1.48 8.46
N LYS A 62 7.53 2.22 7.39
CA LYS A 62 6.63 3.28 6.97
C LYS A 62 6.10 3.03 5.57
N MET A 63 4.84 3.36 5.33
CA MET A 63 4.26 3.27 4.00
C MET A 63 3.43 4.51 3.63
N ILE A 64 3.26 4.66 2.32
CA ILE A 64 2.30 5.59 1.72
C ILE A 64 1.24 4.74 0.99
N GLU A 65 -0.02 5.14 1.16
CA GLU A 65 -1.16 4.67 0.38
C GLU A 65 -1.76 5.86 -0.36
N ILE A 66 -1.87 5.75 -1.69
CA ILE A 66 -2.51 6.75 -2.56
C ILE A 66 -3.85 6.15 -3.00
N GLY A 67 -4.96 6.84 -2.68
CA GLY A 67 -6.29 6.32 -2.82
C GLY A 67 -6.68 5.43 -1.65
N SER A 68 -7.17 6.03 -0.58
CA SER A 68 -7.57 5.28 0.62
C SER A 68 -9.08 5.07 0.73
N TYR A 69 -9.88 5.80 -0.06
CA TYR A 69 -11.34 5.70 -0.12
C TYR A 69 -11.98 5.62 1.28
N LYS A 70 -12.64 4.52 1.62
CA LYS A 70 -13.24 4.27 2.95
C LYS A 70 -12.27 3.64 3.95
N GLY A 71 -11.00 3.42 3.58
CA GLY A 71 -9.95 2.87 4.43
C GLY A 71 -9.95 1.35 4.55
N GLU A 72 -10.55 0.60 3.61
CA GLU A 72 -10.60 -0.86 3.68
C GLU A 72 -9.21 -1.49 3.50
N SER A 73 -8.44 -1.08 2.49
CA SER A 73 -7.05 -1.47 2.29
C SER A 73 -6.15 -0.96 3.43
N THR A 74 -6.35 0.29 3.85
CA THR A 74 -5.66 0.89 5.01
C THR A 74 -5.80 0.02 6.26
N LEU A 75 -7.02 -0.49 6.53
CA LEU A 75 -7.28 -1.39 7.67
C LEU A 75 -6.46 -2.69 7.58
N LEU A 76 -6.35 -3.27 6.39
CA LEU A 76 -5.56 -4.48 6.18
C LEU A 76 -4.07 -4.22 6.42
N PHE A 77 -3.53 -3.14 5.88
CA PHE A 77 -2.13 -2.74 6.11
C PHE A 77 -1.86 -2.47 7.59
N ALA A 78 -2.69 -1.67 8.25
CA ALA A 78 -2.51 -1.32 9.65
C ALA A 78 -2.63 -2.56 10.57
N SER A 79 -3.61 -3.43 10.32
CA SER A 79 -3.81 -4.66 11.10
C SER A 79 -2.76 -5.72 10.84
N SER A 80 -1.99 -5.59 9.76
CA SER A 80 -0.93 -6.55 9.45
C SER A 80 0.17 -6.58 10.51
N GLY A 81 0.35 -5.50 11.29
CA GLY A 81 1.45 -5.35 12.23
C GLY A 81 2.82 -5.26 11.56
N ILE A 82 2.87 -4.95 10.25
CA ILE A 82 4.10 -4.74 9.50
C ILE A 82 4.57 -3.29 9.65
N PHE A 83 3.64 -2.35 9.50
CA PHE A 83 3.93 -0.93 9.47
C PHE A 83 3.73 -0.28 10.83
N ASP A 84 4.54 0.72 11.12
CA ASP A 84 4.48 1.54 12.33
C ASP A 84 3.89 2.92 12.02
N GLU A 85 3.92 3.31 10.73
CA GLU A 85 3.43 4.60 10.24
C GLU A 85 2.86 4.42 8.82
N ILE A 86 1.65 4.90 8.61
CA ILE A 86 0.93 4.84 7.34
C ILE A 86 0.44 6.23 6.97
N HIS A 87 0.87 6.75 5.81
CA HIS A 87 0.38 8.00 5.26
C HIS A 87 -0.65 7.69 4.16
N CYS A 88 -1.90 8.01 4.43
CA CYS A 88 -3.00 7.87 3.47
C CYS A 88 -3.22 9.20 2.75
N ILE A 89 -3.22 9.18 1.42
CA ILE A 89 -3.40 10.36 0.58
C ILE A 89 -4.65 10.15 -0.27
N ASP A 90 -5.67 10.98 -0.04
CA ASP A 90 -6.93 10.89 -0.77
C ASP A 90 -7.68 12.24 -0.63
N PRO A 91 -8.05 12.91 -1.72
CA PRO A 91 -8.77 14.17 -1.65
C PRO A 91 -10.20 14.00 -1.11
N HIS A 92 -10.79 12.82 -1.24
CA HIS A 92 -12.19 12.55 -0.89
C HIS A 92 -13.17 13.58 -1.49
N ASP A 93 -12.95 13.93 -2.75
CA ASP A 93 -13.81 14.86 -3.50
C ASP A 93 -14.39 14.25 -4.78
N GLY A 94 -13.99 13.00 -5.07
CA GLY A 94 -14.45 12.21 -6.19
C GLY A 94 -13.72 12.51 -7.49
N TYR A 95 -13.69 11.51 -8.32
CA TYR A 95 -13.28 11.61 -9.72
C TYR A 95 -14.45 11.15 -10.62
N GLU A 96 -14.41 11.50 -11.89
CA GLU A 96 -15.54 11.37 -12.81
C GLU A 96 -16.13 9.94 -12.82
N GLU A 97 -15.30 8.90 -12.91
CA GLU A 97 -15.74 7.50 -12.95
C GLU A 97 -16.47 7.07 -11.68
N ALA A 98 -15.99 7.51 -10.51
CA ALA A 98 -16.61 7.18 -9.24
C ALA A 98 -17.90 7.96 -9.00
N ASN A 99 -18.01 9.19 -9.54
CA ASN A 99 -19.20 10.00 -9.44
C ASN A 99 -20.39 9.37 -10.17
N ASP A 100 -20.17 8.72 -11.29
CA ASP A 100 -21.23 8.07 -12.07
C ASP A 100 -21.75 6.78 -11.41
N ILE A 101 -20.88 6.08 -10.65
CA ILE A 101 -21.20 4.76 -10.07
C ILE A 101 -21.82 4.88 -8.68
N LEU A 102 -21.41 5.87 -7.87
CA LEU A 102 -21.66 5.88 -6.42
C LEU A 102 -22.68 6.92 -5.95
N GLY A 103 -23.13 7.85 -6.80
CA GLY A 103 -24.14 8.87 -6.44
C GLY A 103 -23.73 9.71 -5.22
N ASN A 104 -22.63 10.37 -5.23
CA ASN A 104 -21.65 10.58 -4.19
C ASN A 104 -21.94 11.61 -3.13
N ASP A 105 -22.03 11.16 -1.90
CA ASP A 105 -21.69 11.98 -0.73
C ASP A 105 -20.24 11.68 -0.28
N TRP A 106 -19.26 12.35 -0.92
CA TRP A 106 -17.84 12.21 -0.59
C TRP A 106 -17.48 12.62 0.84
N ASN A 107 -18.30 13.47 1.48
CA ASN A 107 -18.17 13.75 2.90
C ASN A 107 -18.54 12.53 3.75
N ASN A 108 -19.49 11.73 3.30
CA ASN A 108 -19.81 10.46 3.95
C ASN A 108 -18.66 9.45 3.78
N VAL A 109 -18.09 9.33 2.57
CA VAL A 109 -16.92 8.48 2.30
C VAL A 109 -15.76 8.86 3.24
N TYR A 110 -15.44 10.14 3.33
CA TYR A 110 -14.41 10.62 4.27
C TYR A 110 -14.76 10.34 5.73
N SER A 111 -16.02 10.46 6.11
CA SER A 111 -16.46 10.16 7.47
C SER A 111 -16.36 8.67 7.78
N GLU A 112 -16.61 7.80 6.79
CA GLU A 112 -16.38 6.37 6.91
C GLU A 112 -14.89 6.05 7.06
N PHE A 113 -14.01 6.63 6.24
CA PHE A 113 -12.56 6.51 6.39
C PHE A 113 -12.10 6.84 7.81
N LYS A 114 -12.50 8.01 8.32
CA LYS A 114 -12.14 8.42 9.69
C LYS A 114 -12.63 7.45 10.76
N ARG A 115 -13.89 6.99 10.64
CA ARG A 115 -14.45 6.03 11.58
C ARG A 115 -13.71 4.70 11.55
N ASN A 116 -13.41 4.19 10.36
CA ASN A 116 -12.76 2.90 10.17
C ASN A 116 -11.31 2.91 10.68
N THR A 117 -10.60 4.03 10.53
CA THR A 117 -9.19 4.14 10.89
C THR A 117 -8.93 4.67 12.30
N ALA A 118 -9.95 5.22 12.98
CA ALA A 118 -9.82 5.95 14.25
C ALA A 118 -9.10 5.17 15.37
N HIS A 119 -9.27 3.86 15.43
CA HIS A 119 -8.69 3.03 16.48
C HIS A 119 -7.18 2.80 16.35
N PHE A 120 -6.59 3.12 15.20
CA PHE A 120 -5.12 3.06 14.99
C PHE A 120 -4.40 4.33 15.47
N GLY A 121 -5.13 5.40 15.82
CA GLY A 121 -4.56 6.63 16.37
C GLY A 121 -3.45 7.22 15.51
N ASP A 122 -2.34 7.54 16.14
CA ASP A 122 -1.20 8.21 15.50
C ASP A 122 -0.44 7.36 14.46
N MET A 123 -0.78 6.07 14.34
CA MET A 123 -0.21 5.20 13.31
C MET A 123 -0.61 5.65 11.89
N ILE A 124 -1.80 6.23 11.74
CA ILE A 124 -2.34 6.64 10.44
C ILE A 124 -2.40 8.16 10.37
N THR A 125 -1.68 8.71 9.39
CA THR A 125 -1.75 10.14 9.04
C THR A 125 -2.49 10.29 7.73
N HIS A 126 -3.62 11.01 7.74
CA HIS A 126 -4.39 11.29 6.54
C HIS A 126 -4.07 12.66 5.95
N HIS A 127 -3.76 12.69 4.66
CA HIS A 127 -3.57 13.87 3.83
C HIS A 127 -4.78 14.00 2.90
N ARG A 128 -5.76 14.84 3.28
CA ARG A 128 -6.94 15.09 2.45
C ARG A 128 -6.59 16.06 1.32
N ASP A 129 -5.88 15.55 0.31
CA ASP A 129 -5.35 16.33 -0.80
C ASP A 129 -4.98 15.38 -1.95
N TYR A 130 -4.77 15.92 -3.14
CA TYR A 130 -4.26 15.17 -4.28
C TYR A 130 -2.78 14.76 -4.07
N SER A 131 -2.40 13.62 -4.62
CA SER A 131 -1.05 13.06 -4.49
C SER A 131 0.04 14.04 -4.93
N TYR A 132 -0.16 14.73 -6.05
CA TYR A 132 0.77 15.71 -6.59
C TYR A 132 0.97 16.96 -5.71
N ASN A 133 0.04 17.29 -4.82
CA ASN A 133 0.17 18.39 -3.85
C ASN A 133 0.88 17.96 -2.57
N VAL A 134 0.94 16.67 -2.30
CA VAL A 134 1.48 16.11 -1.04
C VAL A 134 2.91 15.64 -1.19
N VAL A 135 3.32 15.26 -2.39
CA VAL A 135 4.61 14.59 -2.66
C VAL A 135 5.83 15.34 -2.13
N ASP A 136 5.84 16.66 -2.18
CA ASP A 136 6.96 17.48 -1.70
C ASP A 136 7.08 17.56 -0.17
N ARG A 137 6.09 17.05 0.56
CA ARG A 137 6.13 16.94 2.03
C ARG A 137 7.01 15.77 2.48
N PHE A 138 7.38 14.86 1.59
CA PHE A 138 8.14 13.65 1.89
C PHE A 138 9.55 13.72 1.29
N ASN A 139 10.53 13.29 2.07
CA ASN A 139 11.89 13.17 1.57
C ASN A 139 12.07 11.90 0.71
N PRO A 140 13.05 11.91 -0.20
CA PRO A 140 13.42 10.68 -0.91
C PRO A 140 13.78 9.56 0.07
N GLN A 141 13.31 8.35 -0.22
CA GLN A 141 13.65 7.13 0.52
C GLN A 141 13.20 7.09 2.00
N ASP A 142 12.21 7.91 2.39
CA ASP A 142 11.67 7.90 3.75
C ASP A 142 10.77 6.69 4.05
N PHE A 143 10.26 6.05 3.00
CA PHE A 143 9.29 4.96 3.11
C PHE A 143 9.87 3.62 2.67
N ASP A 144 9.33 2.56 3.22
CA ASP A 144 9.68 1.19 2.85
C ASP A 144 8.75 0.63 1.77
N PHE A 145 7.51 1.14 1.71
CA PHE A 145 6.50 0.72 0.75
C PHE A 145 5.63 1.88 0.29
N VAL A 146 5.28 1.89 -1.00
CA VAL A 146 4.26 2.77 -1.59
C VAL A 146 3.22 1.89 -2.27
N TYR A 147 1.94 2.13 -1.98
CA TYR A 147 0.79 1.46 -2.59
C TYR A 147 -0.05 2.48 -3.34
N ILE A 148 -0.29 2.25 -4.64
CA ILE A 148 -1.00 3.15 -5.55
C ILE A 148 -2.32 2.51 -5.93
N ASP A 149 -3.43 3.12 -5.50
CA ASP A 149 -4.79 2.65 -5.69
C ASP A 149 -5.76 3.86 -5.81
N GLY A 150 -5.33 4.87 -6.56
CA GLY A 150 -6.08 6.12 -6.76
C GLY A 150 -6.85 6.14 -8.07
N SER A 151 -6.35 6.92 -9.03
CA SER A 151 -6.92 7.01 -10.38
C SER A 151 -6.56 5.79 -11.23
N HIS A 152 -7.43 5.47 -12.21
CA HIS A 152 -7.16 4.41 -13.19
C HIS A 152 -6.65 4.97 -14.54
N ASN A 153 -6.58 6.30 -14.68
CA ASN A 153 -6.07 6.95 -15.88
C ASN A 153 -4.56 6.80 -15.97
N TYR A 154 -4.05 6.51 -17.17
CA TYR A 154 -2.63 6.31 -17.43
C TYR A 154 -1.76 7.45 -16.92
N ASP A 155 -2.11 8.72 -17.24
CA ASP A 155 -1.31 9.90 -16.90
C ASP A 155 -1.20 10.10 -15.37
N ASP A 156 -2.27 9.82 -14.65
CA ASP A 156 -2.30 9.93 -13.18
C ASP A 156 -1.44 8.83 -12.54
N VAL A 157 -1.60 7.58 -13.01
CA VAL A 157 -0.85 6.44 -12.47
C VAL A 157 0.64 6.58 -12.75
N ILE A 158 1.04 6.98 -13.97
CA ILE A 158 2.45 7.20 -14.32
C ILE A 158 3.05 8.34 -13.50
N SER A 159 2.27 9.40 -13.24
CA SER A 159 2.65 10.51 -12.37
C SER A 159 2.88 10.04 -10.93
N ASP A 160 1.97 9.26 -10.37
CA ASP A 160 2.11 8.72 -9.02
C ASP A 160 3.31 7.77 -8.89
N ILE A 161 3.51 6.87 -9.86
CA ILE A 161 4.69 6.00 -9.88
C ILE A 161 5.99 6.83 -9.93
N SER A 162 6.05 7.86 -10.78
CA SER A 162 7.24 8.71 -10.95
C SER A 162 7.53 9.52 -9.68
N ASN A 163 6.52 10.15 -9.11
CA ASN A 163 6.63 11.02 -7.95
C ASN A 163 6.96 10.23 -6.68
N TYR A 164 6.27 9.14 -6.44
CA TYR A 164 6.36 8.36 -5.21
C TYR A 164 7.38 7.22 -5.28
N GLY A 165 7.75 6.79 -6.47
CA GLY A 165 8.83 5.82 -6.66
C GLY A 165 10.15 6.27 -6.03
N SER A 166 10.45 7.58 -6.02
CA SER A 166 11.63 8.13 -5.34
C SER A 166 11.53 8.13 -3.81
N LYS A 167 10.30 8.06 -3.26
CA LYS A 167 10.03 8.13 -1.82
C LYS A 167 10.21 6.78 -1.12
N THR A 168 10.18 5.67 -1.86
CA THR A 168 10.41 4.33 -1.28
C THR A 168 11.82 3.82 -1.52
N ASN A 169 12.31 3.03 -0.57
CA ASN A 169 13.59 2.34 -0.64
C ASN A 169 13.49 0.93 -1.21
N LEU A 170 12.36 0.26 -1.01
CA LEU A 170 12.29 -1.19 -1.14
C LEU A 170 11.23 -1.66 -2.11
N ILE A 171 9.99 -1.18 -1.98
CA ILE A 171 8.84 -1.76 -2.64
C ILE A 171 7.91 -0.66 -3.15
N ILE A 172 7.45 -0.80 -4.37
CA ILE A 172 6.30 -0.09 -4.92
C ILE A 172 5.29 -1.11 -5.41
N GLY A 173 4.02 -0.84 -5.20
CA GLY A 173 2.93 -1.69 -5.64
C GLY A 173 1.65 -0.90 -5.79
N GLY A 174 0.57 -1.57 -6.12
CA GLY A 174 -0.73 -0.94 -6.28
C GLY A 174 -1.82 -1.96 -6.60
N HIS A 175 -2.94 -1.45 -7.06
CA HIS A 175 -4.11 -2.24 -7.44
C HIS A 175 -4.42 -2.09 -8.93
N ASP A 176 -5.46 -2.76 -9.39
CA ASP A 176 -6.07 -2.67 -10.73
C ASP A 176 -5.20 -3.07 -11.93
N TYR A 177 -4.07 -3.74 -11.70
CA TYR A 177 -3.27 -4.32 -12.76
C TYR A 177 -4.04 -5.46 -13.44
N LEU A 178 -4.11 -5.43 -14.77
CA LEU A 178 -4.90 -6.31 -15.66
C LEU A 178 -6.43 -6.13 -15.57
N THR A 179 -6.92 -5.24 -14.72
CA THR A 179 -8.35 -4.90 -14.65
C THR A 179 -8.66 -3.56 -15.29
N HIS A 180 -7.68 -2.64 -15.28
CA HIS A 180 -7.78 -1.33 -15.92
C HIS A 180 -6.60 -1.09 -16.87
N ASP A 181 -6.89 -0.78 -18.13
CA ASP A 181 -5.88 -0.65 -19.19
C ASP A 181 -4.86 0.47 -18.88
N GLY A 182 -5.30 1.61 -18.34
CA GLY A 182 -4.42 2.72 -17.97
C GLY A 182 -3.42 2.35 -16.89
N VAL A 183 -3.85 1.60 -15.86
CA VAL A 183 -2.97 1.07 -14.81
C VAL A 183 -1.98 0.07 -15.40
N THR A 184 -2.50 -0.89 -16.19
CA THR A 184 -1.68 -1.93 -16.83
C THR A 184 -0.59 -1.32 -17.69
N GLN A 185 -0.93 -0.34 -18.53
CA GLN A 185 0.03 0.34 -19.39
C GLN A 185 1.07 1.13 -18.58
N ALA A 186 0.67 1.90 -17.59
CA ALA A 186 1.59 2.67 -16.75
C ALA A 186 2.60 1.77 -16.01
N VAL A 187 2.13 0.64 -15.47
CA VAL A 187 3.00 -0.35 -14.83
C VAL A 187 3.97 -0.96 -15.83
N HIS A 188 3.50 -1.33 -17.03
CA HIS A 188 4.35 -1.90 -18.08
C HIS A 188 5.40 -0.91 -18.59
N ASP A 189 5.02 0.34 -18.83
CA ASP A 189 5.94 1.35 -19.33
C ASP A 189 7.03 1.69 -18.32
N THR A 190 6.71 1.58 -17.02
CA THR A 190 7.67 1.86 -15.94
C THR A 190 8.55 0.65 -15.59
N PHE A 191 7.94 -0.52 -15.43
CA PHE A 191 8.61 -1.69 -14.83
C PHE A 191 8.76 -2.87 -15.80
N GLY A 192 8.12 -2.83 -16.96
CA GLY A 192 7.81 -4.02 -17.73
C GLY A 192 6.74 -4.85 -17.02
N THR A 193 6.94 -6.16 -16.90
CA THR A 193 6.08 -6.99 -16.05
C THR A 193 6.44 -6.74 -14.58
N PRO A 194 5.48 -6.48 -13.69
CA PRO A 194 5.75 -6.36 -12.26
C PRO A 194 6.35 -7.68 -11.73
N ASP A 195 7.14 -7.60 -10.66
CA ASP A 195 7.79 -8.79 -10.08
C ASP A 195 6.75 -9.81 -9.61
N LYS A 196 5.56 -9.37 -9.19
CA LYS A 196 4.42 -10.23 -8.88
C LYS A 196 3.09 -9.48 -9.03
N HIS A 197 2.05 -10.20 -9.42
CA HIS A 197 0.67 -9.73 -9.37
C HIS A 197 -0.25 -10.80 -8.76
N TYR A 198 -1.42 -10.39 -8.31
CA TYR A 198 -2.33 -11.21 -7.52
C TYR A 198 -3.72 -11.25 -8.15
N SER A 199 -4.57 -12.14 -7.64
CA SER A 199 -5.88 -12.47 -8.24
C SER A 199 -6.90 -11.35 -8.22
N ASP A 200 -6.70 -10.34 -7.38
CA ASP A 200 -7.59 -9.16 -7.24
C ASP A 200 -7.10 -7.94 -8.04
N GLY A 201 -6.02 -8.09 -8.80
CA GLY A 201 -5.41 -6.96 -9.52
C GLY A 201 -4.30 -6.24 -8.73
N SER A 202 -4.04 -6.64 -7.49
CA SER A 202 -2.87 -6.11 -6.76
C SER A 202 -1.57 -6.51 -7.46
N TRP A 203 -0.57 -5.63 -7.41
CA TRP A 203 0.74 -5.86 -8.03
C TRP A 203 1.87 -5.32 -7.16
N VAL A 204 3.10 -5.79 -7.40
CA VAL A 204 4.28 -5.32 -6.69
C VAL A 204 5.53 -5.42 -7.56
N SER A 205 6.40 -4.40 -7.43
CA SER A 205 7.76 -4.36 -7.99
C SER A 205 8.76 -4.04 -6.89
N TYR A 206 9.82 -4.85 -6.82
CA TYR A 206 10.87 -4.72 -5.82
C TYR A 206 12.04 -3.89 -6.37
N LYS A 207 12.50 -2.92 -5.61
CA LYS A 207 13.68 -2.15 -5.98
C LYS A 207 14.92 -3.05 -6.01
N LYS A 208 15.49 -3.23 -7.18
CA LYS A 208 16.79 -3.93 -7.33
C LYS A 208 17.91 -2.92 -7.04
N ARG A 209 18.90 -3.30 -6.20
CA ARG A 209 19.99 -2.44 -5.72
C ARG A 209 20.48 -1.46 -6.79
N GLY A 210 20.23 -0.17 -6.60
CA GLY A 210 20.86 0.94 -7.33
C GLY A 210 20.21 1.35 -8.65
N LYS A 211 19.11 0.74 -9.08
CA LYS A 211 18.37 1.20 -10.27
C LYS A 211 16.88 1.28 -9.94
N TYR A 212 16.36 2.51 -9.85
CA TYR A 212 15.02 2.74 -10.35
C TYR A 212 15.07 2.50 -11.86
N TYR A 213 14.04 1.92 -12.40
CA TYR A 213 13.88 1.83 -13.82
C TYR A 213 13.94 3.26 -14.37
N SER A 214 14.93 3.52 -15.23
CA SER A 214 15.01 4.79 -15.94
C SER A 214 13.88 4.79 -16.95
N LEU A 215 12.96 5.72 -16.80
CA LEU A 215 12.17 6.20 -17.92
C LEU A 215 13.09 6.72 -19.02
#